data_d391ce09300308caa415117ae862ab52
#
_entry.id   d391ce09300308caa415117ae862ab52
#
_cell.length_a   1.000
_cell.length_b   1.000
_cell.length_c   1.000
_cell.angle_alpha   90.00
_cell.angle_beta   90.00
_cell.angle_gamma   90.00
#
_symmetry.space_group_name_H-M   'P 1'
#
loop_
_entity.id
_entity.type
_entity.pdbx_description
1 polymer ?
#
loop_
_entity_poly.entity_id
_entity_poly.type
_entity_poly.pdbx_seq_one_letter_code
_entity_poly.pdbx_strand_id
1 'polypeptide(L)'
;MLDTEFERVSLPISDAFTISRGTQETAENLVVRISDGSGATGVGAAAPSPHYGESAATVEAVLPALLSVVESVGDPHARQRIERDRKDVIADNPAAHAAVDIALSDLAAKRLGVPLYRKWGLDPDATPMTSFTIGLDSTDRMREKAAAAADAGHEVLKVKLGTDRDSEIIAAVRDAAPDARLRVDANGAWTPNEAIRQIDALADHDVAFVEQPVPAADPDGLRYVYERSPLPVAADESCVTLPDVPAVADRADIANIKLMKCGGLGPARRMIHAARAHGLEVMLGCMIETNAAIAAACHLAPLLDYADLDGSLLLESDPYAGVPVDGDGIHLSALDDRGLAGTGARRDE
;
A
#
# COMPACT_ATOMS: atom_id res chain seq x y z
N MET A 1 26.31 2.92 18.04
CA MET A 1 26.49 3.38 16.65
C MET A 1 25.51 2.54 15.83
N LEU A 2 24.78 3.14 14.90
CA LEU A 2 23.96 2.40 13.96
C LEU A 2 24.82 2.03 12.76
N ASP A 3 24.65 0.82 12.26
CA ASP A 3 25.25 0.31 11.04
C ASP A 3 24.14 0.07 10.02
N THR A 4 24.36 0.44 8.77
CA THR A 4 23.32 0.43 7.75
C THR A 4 23.78 -0.30 6.50
N GLU A 5 22.89 -1.09 5.92
CA GLU A 5 23.11 -1.75 4.65
C GLU A 5 21.82 -1.79 3.83
N PHE A 6 21.95 -1.97 2.53
CA PHE A 6 20.81 -2.22 1.66
C PHE A 6 21.15 -3.19 0.53
N GLU A 7 20.14 -3.84 0.01
CA GLU A 7 20.25 -4.72 -1.15
C GLU A 7 19.06 -4.53 -2.09
N ARG A 8 19.28 -4.72 -3.39
CA ARG A 8 18.22 -4.80 -4.39
C ARG A 8 17.74 -6.24 -4.49
N VAL A 9 16.42 -6.43 -4.48
CA VAL A 9 15.76 -7.73 -4.57
C VAL A 9 14.80 -7.71 -5.74
N SER A 10 14.96 -8.65 -6.66
CA SER A 10 14.09 -8.85 -7.81
C SER A 10 13.09 -9.95 -7.46
N LEU A 11 11.81 -9.62 -7.45
CA LEU A 11 10.73 -10.48 -6.98
C LEU A 11 9.83 -10.87 -8.16
N PRO A 12 9.88 -12.12 -8.63
CA PRO A 12 8.95 -12.60 -9.65
C PRO A 12 7.50 -12.50 -9.17
N ILE A 13 6.61 -12.09 -10.06
CA ILE A 13 5.17 -12.01 -9.80
C ILE A 13 4.54 -13.31 -10.31
N SER A 14 3.67 -13.93 -9.50
CA SER A 14 3.05 -15.23 -9.78
C SER A 14 2.27 -15.26 -11.11
N ASP A 15 1.67 -14.13 -11.48
CA ASP A 15 0.93 -13.94 -12.72
C ASP A 15 1.14 -12.49 -13.18
N ALA A 16 1.49 -12.26 -14.43
CA ALA A 16 1.80 -10.94 -14.96
C ALA A 16 0.72 -9.91 -14.53
N PHE A 17 1.16 -8.85 -13.85
CA PHE A 17 0.25 -7.87 -13.27
C PHE A 17 0.07 -6.67 -14.20
N THR A 18 -1.12 -6.55 -14.76
CA THR A 18 -1.47 -5.49 -15.71
C THR A 18 -2.46 -4.51 -15.09
N ILE A 19 -2.20 -3.24 -15.28
CA ILE A 19 -3.12 -2.12 -15.03
C ILE A 19 -3.26 -1.29 -16.31
N SER A 20 -4.12 -0.26 -16.33
CA SER A 20 -4.33 0.61 -17.50
C SER A 20 -3.03 1.27 -18.02
N ARG A 21 -1.98 1.38 -17.17
CA ARG A 21 -0.69 2.03 -17.51
C ARG A 21 0.42 1.08 -17.95
N GLY A 22 0.23 -0.25 -17.88
CA GLY A 22 1.25 -1.22 -18.30
C GLY A 22 1.23 -2.54 -17.54
N THR A 23 2.15 -3.42 -17.89
CA THR A 23 2.30 -4.76 -17.32
C THR A 23 3.64 -4.88 -16.58
N GLN A 24 3.62 -5.57 -15.45
CA GLN A 24 4.78 -5.89 -14.63
C GLN A 24 4.84 -7.41 -14.40
N GLU A 25 6.01 -8.02 -14.66
CA GLU A 25 6.27 -9.45 -14.44
C GLU A 25 7.22 -9.67 -13.25
N THR A 26 7.91 -8.61 -12.83
CA THR A 26 8.89 -8.63 -11.75
C THR A 26 8.80 -7.33 -10.97
N ALA A 27 8.77 -7.39 -9.64
CA ALA A 27 8.84 -6.22 -8.76
C ALA A 27 10.27 -6.03 -8.27
N GLU A 28 10.85 -4.87 -8.54
CA GLU A 28 12.19 -4.50 -8.08
C GLU A 28 12.07 -3.74 -6.76
N ASN A 29 12.42 -4.39 -5.66
CA ASN A 29 12.41 -3.78 -4.33
C ASN A 29 13.85 -3.53 -3.83
N LEU A 30 14.01 -2.59 -2.89
CA LEU A 30 15.28 -2.38 -2.18
C LEU A 30 15.03 -2.55 -0.69
N VAL A 31 15.72 -3.50 -0.09
CA VAL A 31 15.61 -3.80 1.34
C VAL A 31 16.71 -3.07 2.09
N VAL A 32 16.33 -2.35 3.12
CA VAL A 32 17.20 -1.62 4.04
C VAL A 32 17.25 -2.36 5.37
N ARG A 33 18.47 -2.55 5.91
CA ARG A 33 18.71 -3.06 7.26
C ARG A 33 19.47 -2.03 8.08
N ILE A 34 19.03 -1.81 9.31
CA ILE A 34 19.66 -0.90 10.26
C ILE A 34 19.91 -1.68 11.54
N SER A 35 21.17 -1.93 11.84
CA SER A 35 21.61 -2.68 13.01
C SER A 35 22.14 -1.79 14.10
N ASP A 36 22.04 -2.23 15.34
CA ASP A 36 22.67 -1.56 16.48
C ASP A 36 23.65 -2.50 17.20
N GLY A 37 24.43 -1.93 18.11
CA GLY A 37 25.42 -2.67 18.86
C GLY A 37 24.85 -3.70 19.84
N SER A 38 23.52 -3.84 19.98
CA SER A 38 22.85 -4.84 20.82
C SER A 38 22.51 -6.14 20.08
N GLY A 39 22.72 -6.16 18.75
CA GLY A 39 22.37 -7.29 17.88
C GLY A 39 20.95 -7.19 17.31
N ALA A 40 20.20 -6.14 17.63
CA ALA A 40 18.91 -5.93 16.99
C ALA A 40 19.07 -5.31 15.60
N THR A 41 18.33 -5.82 14.63
CA THR A 41 18.30 -5.31 13.24
C THR A 41 16.87 -4.99 12.85
N GLY A 42 16.65 -3.74 12.45
CA GLY A 42 15.41 -3.28 11.83
C GLY A 42 15.46 -3.47 10.32
N VAL A 43 14.33 -3.88 9.74
CA VAL A 43 14.18 -4.16 8.32
C VAL A 43 13.08 -3.28 7.74
N GLY A 44 13.27 -2.78 6.53
CA GLY A 44 12.26 -2.08 5.74
C GLY A 44 12.57 -2.20 4.27
N ALA A 45 11.58 -1.96 3.42
CA ALA A 45 11.78 -2.03 1.98
C ALA A 45 11.15 -0.85 1.25
N ALA A 46 11.73 -0.52 0.08
CA ALA A 46 11.19 0.37 -0.93
C ALA A 46 10.66 -0.43 -2.11
N ALA A 47 9.47 -0.08 -2.58
CA ALA A 47 8.91 -0.55 -3.86
C ALA A 47 8.63 0.69 -4.74
N PRO A 48 9.63 1.19 -5.47
CA PRO A 48 9.52 2.41 -6.26
C PRO A 48 8.58 2.22 -7.45
N SER A 49 7.86 3.28 -7.81
CA SER A 49 6.99 3.30 -8.97
C SER A 49 7.37 4.43 -9.93
N PRO A 50 7.52 4.13 -11.24
CA PRO A 50 7.77 5.16 -12.25
C PRO A 50 6.69 6.23 -12.32
N HIS A 51 5.46 5.90 -11.93
CA HIS A 51 4.36 6.87 -11.88
C HIS A 51 4.66 8.04 -10.92
N TYR A 52 5.40 7.79 -9.85
CA TYR A 52 5.83 8.80 -8.87
C TYR A 52 7.27 9.29 -9.10
N GLY A 53 7.83 9.05 -10.30
CA GLY A 53 9.16 9.52 -10.67
C GLY A 53 10.31 8.71 -10.06
N GLU A 54 10.05 7.53 -9.53
CA GLU A 54 11.04 6.65 -8.91
C GLU A 54 11.26 5.35 -9.70
N SER A 55 12.47 4.83 -9.56
CA SER A 55 12.85 3.50 -10.03
C SER A 55 13.79 2.85 -9.02
N ALA A 56 14.03 1.54 -9.14
CA ALA A 56 15.02 0.87 -8.30
C ALA A 56 16.40 1.55 -8.38
N ALA A 57 16.79 2.03 -9.57
CA ALA A 57 18.06 2.73 -9.76
C ALA A 57 18.09 4.11 -9.05
N THR A 58 17.01 4.88 -9.05
CA THR A 58 16.97 6.16 -8.32
C THR A 58 17.01 5.94 -6.82
N VAL A 59 16.27 4.96 -6.31
CA VAL A 59 16.28 4.59 -4.88
C VAL A 59 17.69 4.12 -4.46
N GLU A 60 18.31 3.24 -5.25
CA GLU A 60 19.67 2.76 -5.00
C GLU A 60 20.70 3.91 -4.96
N ALA A 61 20.55 4.89 -5.84
CA ALA A 61 21.44 6.05 -5.89
C ALA A 61 21.30 6.99 -4.68
N VAL A 62 20.11 7.14 -4.10
CA VAL A 62 19.86 8.08 -2.99
C VAL A 62 20.01 7.45 -1.60
N LEU A 63 19.82 6.13 -1.47
CA LEU A 63 19.91 5.44 -0.17
C LEU A 63 21.20 5.71 0.59
N PRO A 64 22.41 5.72 0.00
CA PRO A 64 23.64 5.99 0.75
C PRO A 64 23.62 7.33 1.49
N ALA A 65 23.08 8.38 0.88
CA ALA A 65 22.98 9.70 1.51
C ALA A 65 21.96 9.71 2.66
N LEU A 66 20.81 9.04 2.48
CA LEU A 66 19.78 8.92 3.52
C LEU A 66 20.27 8.09 4.72
N LEU A 67 21.00 7.00 4.47
CA LEU A 67 21.55 6.12 5.49
C LEU A 67 22.68 6.80 6.27
N SER A 68 23.51 7.62 5.61
CA SER A 68 24.54 8.43 6.28
C SER A 68 23.93 9.40 7.33
N VAL A 69 22.74 9.94 7.09
CA VAL A 69 22.00 10.73 8.09
C VAL A 69 21.65 9.88 9.31
N VAL A 70 21.16 8.65 9.08
CA VAL A 70 20.80 7.71 10.16
C VAL A 70 22.01 7.37 11.03
N GLU A 71 23.14 7.06 10.41
CA GLU A 71 24.39 6.76 11.10
C GLU A 71 24.91 7.96 11.89
N SER A 72 24.86 9.16 11.29
CA SER A 72 25.28 10.41 11.93
C SER A 72 24.45 10.76 13.18
N VAL A 73 23.11 10.51 13.13
CA VAL A 73 22.25 10.73 14.30
C VAL A 73 22.46 9.64 15.35
N GLY A 74 22.65 8.39 14.95
CA GLY A 74 23.02 7.24 15.77
C GLY A 74 21.97 6.77 16.79
N ASP A 75 20.75 7.34 16.75
CA ASP A 75 19.63 6.97 17.63
C ASP A 75 18.35 6.68 16.84
N PRO A 76 17.85 5.43 16.81
CA PRO A 76 16.65 5.08 16.06
C PRO A 76 15.35 5.67 16.64
N HIS A 77 15.40 6.23 17.85
CA HIS A 77 14.27 6.91 18.47
C HIS A 77 14.18 8.40 18.10
N ALA A 78 15.27 9.00 17.59
CA ALA A 78 15.31 10.40 17.16
C ALA A 78 14.60 10.62 15.80
N ARG A 79 13.40 10.00 15.61
CA ARG A 79 12.67 9.89 14.35
C ARG A 79 12.39 11.23 13.68
N GLN A 80 11.92 12.21 14.46
CA GLN A 80 11.60 13.54 13.92
C GLN A 80 12.84 14.24 13.37
N ARG A 81 13.99 14.13 14.06
CA ARG A 81 15.25 14.68 13.60
C ARG A 81 15.71 13.98 12.32
N ILE A 82 15.73 12.64 12.32
CA ILE A 82 16.14 11.85 11.14
C ILE A 82 15.24 12.14 9.94
N GLU A 83 13.91 12.24 10.13
CA GLU A 83 12.98 12.56 9.04
C GLU A 83 13.29 13.93 8.43
N ARG A 84 13.48 14.95 9.26
CA ARG A 84 13.81 16.30 8.80
C ARG A 84 15.16 16.32 8.08
N ASP A 85 16.21 15.81 8.72
CA ASP A 85 17.58 15.87 8.21
C ASP A 85 17.70 15.07 6.88
N ARG A 86 16.97 13.95 6.71
CA ARG A 86 16.88 13.21 5.44
C ARG A 86 16.18 14.02 4.33
N LYS A 87 15.11 14.75 4.66
CA LYS A 87 14.40 15.59 3.70
C LYS A 87 15.22 16.79 3.26
N ASP A 88 16.09 17.29 4.13
CA ASP A 88 17.04 18.36 3.78
C ASP A 88 18.13 17.88 2.80
N VAL A 89 18.45 16.58 2.81
CA VAL A 89 19.42 15.97 1.87
C VAL A 89 18.75 15.61 0.54
N ILE A 90 17.61 14.92 0.59
CA ILE A 90 16.83 14.50 -0.57
C ILE A 90 15.36 14.78 -0.26
N ALA A 91 14.71 15.66 -1.02
CA ALA A 91 13.30 16.00 -0.84
C ALA A 91 12.36 14.94 -1.45
N ASP A 92 12.74 14.45 -2.62
CA ASP A 92 11.99 13.46 -3.40
C ASP A 92 12.39 12.01 -3.04
N ASN A 93 11.96 11.02 -3.83
CA ASN A 93 12.15 9.59 -3.62
C ASN A 93 11.44 9.06 -2.35
N PRO A 94 10.10 9.17 -2.28
CA PRO A 94 9.33 8.76 -1.12
C PRO A 94 9.47 7.27 -0.79
N ALA A 95 9.64 6.37 -1.76
CA ALA A 95 9.87 4.95 -1.48
C ALA A 95 11.22 4.71 -0.77
N ALA A 96 12.29 5.45 -1.14
CA ALA A 96 13.56 5.39 -0.43
C ALA A 96 13.40 5.86 1.03
N HIS A 97 12.67 6.97 1.24
CA HIS A 97 12.33 7.44 2.57
C HIS A 97 11.50 6.43 3.37
N ALA A 98 10.55 5.74 2.72
CA ALA A 98 9.71 4.72 3.35
C ALA A 98 10.55 3.54 3.86
N ALA A 99 11.48 3.01 3.05
CA ALA A 99 12.35 1.92 3.46
C ALA A 99 13.13 2.25 4.74
N VAL A 100 13.74 3.44 4.79
CA VAL A 100 14.50 3.88 5.96
C VAL A 100 13.59 4.13 7.16
N ASP A 101 12.40 4.71 6.94
CA ASP A 101 11.41 4.97 8.01
C ASP A 101 10.86 3.68 8.61
N ILE A 102 10.58 2.67 7.79
CA ILE A 102 10.13 1.35 8.21
C ILE A 102 11.23 0.66 9.03
N ALA A 103 12.46 0.58 8.51
CA ALA A 103 13.59 -0.05 9.19
C ALA A 103 13.88 0.57 10.57
N LEU A 104 13.84 1.90 10.67
CA LEU A 104 13.98 2.59 11.95
C LEU A 104 12.82 2.32 12.90
N SER A 105 11.59 2.20 12.41
CA SER A 105 10.41 1.88 13.23
C SER A 105 10.49 0.48 13.80
N ASP A 106 10.90 -0.45 12.94
CA ASP A 106 11.11 -1.86 13.27
C ASP A 106 12.19 -2.00 14.35
N LEU A 107 13.37 -1.41 14.14
CA LEU A 107 14.44 -1.41 15.11
C LEU A 107 14.02 -0.81 16.47
N ALA A 108 13.35 0.33 16.43
CA ALA A 108 12.91 1.00 17.65
C ALA A 108 11.88 0.20 18.45
N ALA A 109 11.03 -0.58 17.78
CA ALA A 109 10.07 -1.45 18.45
C ALA A 109 10.73 -2.76 18.94
N LYS A 110 11.67 -3.34 18.17
CA LYS A 110 12.50 -4.47 18.58
C LYS A 110 13.30 -4.18 19.84
N ARG A 111 13.88 -2.98 19.95
CA ARG A 111 14.57 -2.55 21.19
C ARG A 111 13.65 -2.51 22.42
N LEU A 112 12.37 -2.26 22.23
CA LEU A 112 11.37 -2.29 23.29
C LEU A 112 10.82 -3.69 23.55
N GLY A 113 11.14 -4.66 22.70
CA GLY A 113 10.65 -6.04 22.79
C GLY A 113 9.15 -6.17 22.51
N VAL A 114 8.55 -5.26 21.72
CA VAL A 114 7.11 -5.27 21.43
C VAL A 114 6.84 -5.16 19.94
N PRO A 115 5.70 -5.71 19.45
CA PRO A 115 5.21 -5.41 18.11
C PRO A 115 4.92 -3.91 17.91
N LEU A 116 5.02 -3.43 16.67
CA LEU A 116 4.90 -2.01 16.39
C LEU A 116 3.49 -1.46 16.69
N TYR A 117 2.42 -2.23 16.42
CA TYR A 117 1.05 -1.82 16.77
C TYR A 117 0.89 -1.62 18.30
N ARG A 118 1.50 -2.50 19.11
CA ARG A 118 1.48 -2.39 20.56
C ARG A 118 2.24 -1.17 21.07
N LYS A 119 3.38 -0.84 20.45
CA LYS A 119 4.09 0.43 20.72
C LYS A 119 3.21 1.65 20.48
N TRP A 120 2.23 1.57 19.58
CA TRP A 120 1.29 2.64 19.29
C TRP A 120 -0.02 2.56 20.08
N GLY A 121 -0.21 1.51 20.88
CA GLY A 121 -1.43 1.29 21.68
C GLY A 121 -2.65 0.96 20.82
N LEU A 122 -2.44 0.29 19.66
CA LEU A 122 -3.51 -0.09 18.74
C LEU A 122 -4.04 -1.47 19.09
N ASP A 123 -5.32 -1.69 18.80
CA ASP A 123 -6.02 -2.96 18.98
C ASP A 123 -5.74 -3.91 17.81
N PRO A 124 -5.07 -5.04 18.01
CA PRO A 124 -4.73 -5.97 16.93
C PRO A 124 -5.94 -6.65 16.27
N ASP A 125 -7.09 -6.66 16.95
CA ASP A 125 -8.31 -7.31 16.45
C ASP A 125 -9.22 -6.34 15.68
N ALA A 126 -8.92 -5.03 15.68
CA ALA A 126 -9.67 -4.00 14.96
C ALA A 126 -9.15 -3.79 13.53
N THR A 127 -8.82 -4.87 12.81
CA THR A 127 -8.30 -4.81 11.44
C THR A 127 -9.41 -5.02 10.41
N PRO A 128 -9.49 -4.20 9.33
CA PRO A 128 -10.37 -4.49 8.21
C PRO A 128 -9.82 -5.65 7.36
N MET A 129 -10.71 -6.34 6.65
CA MET A 129 -10.33 -7.29 5.61
C MET A 129 -9.51 -6.58 4.51
N THR A 130 -8.41 -7.20 4.08
CA THR A 130 -7.67 -6.73 2.89
C THR A 130 -8.34 -7.20 1.61
N SER A 131 -8.22 -6.42 0.53
CA SER A 131 -8.59 -6.90 -0.80
C SER A 131 -7.52 -7.81 -1.39
N PHE A 132 -7.93 -8.66 -2.33
CA PHE A 132 -7.06 -9.36 -3.27
C PHE A 132 -7.27 -8.80 -4.67
N THR A 133 -6.18 -8.43 -5.35
CA THR A 133 -6.25 -7.68 -6.60
C THR A 133 -6.29 -8.59 -7.83
N ILE A 134 -7.31 -8.38 -8.67
CA ILE A 134 -7.45 -8.98 -9.99
C ILE A 134 -6.91 -8.00 -11.03
N GLY A 135 -5.69 -8.21 -11.50
CA GLY A 135 -5.07 -7.41 -12.57
C GLY A 135 -5.78 -7.59 -13.91
N LEU A 136 -5.62 -6.59 -14.81
CA LEU A 136 -6.20 -6.63 -16.15
C LEU A 136 -5.67 -7.81 -16.98
N ASP A 137 -6.60 -8.50 -17.66
CA ASP A 137 -6.33 -9.61 -18.56
C ASP A 137 -7.51 -9.76 -19.55
N SER A 138 -7.60 -10.87 -20.29
CA SER A 138 -8.83 -11.24 -20.98
C SER A 138 -9.97 -11.43 -19.96
N THR A 139 -11.21 -11.16 -20.35
CA THR A 139 -12.39 -11.31 -19.48
C THR A 139 -12.47 -12.71 -18.89
N ASP A 140 -12.19 -13.75 -19.69
CA ASP A 140 -12.22 -15.15 -19.22
C ASP A 140 -11.13 -15.39 -18.16
N ARG A 141 -9.92 -14.85 -18.37
CA ARG A 141 -8.83 -15.01 -17.40
C ARG A 141 -9.11 -14.27 -16.10
N MET A 142 -9.70 -13.06 -16.15
CA MET A 142 -10.10 -12.32 -14.95
C MET A 142 -11.22 -13.05 -14.19
N ARG A 143 -12.16 -13.71 -14.90
CA ARG A 143 -13.15 -14.59 -14.29
C ARG A 143 -12.50 -15.75 -13.54
N GLU A 144 -11.54 -16.45 -14.18
CA GLU A 144 -10.80 -17.55 -13.54
C GLU A 144 -10.04 -17.09 -12.29
N LYS A 145 -9.34 -15.94 -12.36
CA LYS A 145 -8.62 -15.36 -11.22
C LYS A 145 -9.57 -15.02 -10.07
N ALA A 146 -10.74 -14.45 -10.37
CA ALA A 146 -11.74 -14.11 -9.36
C ALA A 146 -12.32 -15.37 -8.67
N ALA A 147 -12.63 -16.42 -9.44
CA ALA A 147 -13.07 -17.70 -8.89
C ALA A 147 -11.99 -18.32 -7.98
N ALA A 148 -10.73 -18.36 -8.44
CA ALA A 148 -9.63 -18.90 -7.67
C ALA A 148 -9.38 -18.12 -6.37
N ALA A 149 -9.49 -16.79 -6.40
CA ALA A 149 -9.35 -15.95 -5.20
C ALA A 149 -10.50 -16.20 -4.21
N ALA A 150 -11.75 -16.30 -4.68
CA ALA A 150 -12.89 -16.63 -3.83
C ALA A 150 -12.78 -18.04 -3.22
N ASP A 151 -12.34 -19.04 -4.02
CA ASP A 151 -12.08 -20.41 -3.54
C ASP A 151 -10.95 -20.46 -2.50
N ALA A 152 -9.98 -19.54 -2.59
CA ALA A 152 -8.91 -19.37 -1.61
C ALA A 152 -9.36 -18.61 -0.33
N GLY A 153 -10.63 -18.19 -0.25
CA GLY A 153 -11.22 -17.54 0.92
C GLY A 153 -11.17 -16.02 0.91
N HIS A 154 -10.71 -15.36 -0.18
CA HIS A 154 -10.71 -13.91 -0.26
C HIS A 154 -12.12 -13.35 -0.42
N GLU A 155 -12.64 -12.71 0.62
CA GLU A 155 -13.99 -12.13 0.64
C GLU A 155 -14.07 -10.74 -0.04
N VAL A 156 -12.92 -10.09 -0.26
CA VAL A 156 -12.85 -8.76 -0.88
C VAL A 156 -11.94 -8.83 -2.11
N LEU A 157 -12.50 -8.50 -3.28
CA LEU A 157 -11.75 -8.47 -4.53
C LEU A 157 -11.64 -7.04 -5.06
N LYS A 158 -10.42 -6.62 -5.41
CA LYS A 158 -10.16 -5.36 -6.11
C LYS A 158 -9.93 -5.64 -7.58
N VAL A 159 -10.81 -5.14 -8.45
CA VAL A 159 -10.78 -5.41 -9.88
C VAL A 159 -10.19 -4.21 -10.62
N LYS A 160 -9.10 -4.42 -11.36
CA LYS A 160 -8.53 -3.38 -12.21
C LYS A 160 -9.40 -3.20 -13.46
N LEU A 161 -9.70 -1.95 -13.78
CA LEU A 161 -10.52 -1.51 -14.92
C LEU A 161 -9.75 -0.45 -15.74
N GLY A 162 -10.42 0.18 -16.70
CA GLY A 162 -9.86 1.20 -17.58
C GLY A 162 -9.63 0.67 -19.01
N THR A 163 -10.53 -0.18 -19.47
CA THR A 163 -10.57 -0.73 -20.82
C THR A 163 -11.92 -0.45 -21.48
N ASP A 164 -12.09 -0.85 -22.72
CA ASP A 164 -13.38 -0.83 -23.43
C ASP A 164 -14.33 -1.99 -23.04
N ARG A 165 -13.85 -2.91 -22.16
CA ARG A 165 -14.58 -4.12 -21.70
C ARG A 165 -14.96 -4.06 -20.21
N ASP A 166 -14.88 -2.91 -19.56
CA ASP A 166 -15.05 -2.79 -18.10
C ASP A 166 -16.37 -3.38 -17.60
N SER A 167 -17.50 -3.13 -18.28
CA SER A 167 -18.79 -3.70 -17.92
C SER A 167 -18.85 -5.22 -18.12
N GLU A 168 -18.20 -5.76 -19.15
CA GLU A 168 -18.09 -7.21 -19.37
C GLU A 168 -17.23 -7.88 -18.30
N ILE A 169 -16.09 -7.25 -17.94
CA ILE A 169 -15.18 -7.71 -16.91
C ILE A 169 -15.90 -7.82 -15.57
N ILE A 170 -16.57 -6.76 -15.13
CA ILE A 170 -17.19 -6.74 -13.80
C ILE A 170 -18.35 -7.74 -13.70
N ALA A 171 -19.13 -7.90 -14.76
CA ALA A 171 -20.18 -8.91 -14.83
C ALA A 171 -19.59 -10.34 -14.71
N ALA A 172 -18.51 -10.63 -15.43
CA ALA A 172 -17.82 -11.92 -15.37
C ALA A 172 -17.20 -12.22 -14.01
N VAL A 173 -16.61 -11.21 -13.35
CA VAL A 173 -16.05 -11.32 -11.99
C VAL A 173 -17.16 -11.54 -10.97
N ARG A 174 -18.28 -10.79 -11.06
CA ARG A 174 -19.43 -10.96 -10.16
C ARG A 174 -20.07 -12.36 -10.29
N ASP A 175 -20.19 -12.86 -11.51
CA ASP A 175 -20.69 -14.22 -11.76
C ASP A 175 -19.79 -15.29 -11.15
N ALA A 176 -18.47 -15.09 -11.19
CA ALA A 176 -17.47 -16.01 -10.67
C ALA A 176 -17.32 -15.97 -9.14
N ALA A 177 -17.55 -14.80 -8.53
CA ALA A 177 -17.43 -14.56 -7.09
C ALA A 177 -18.68 -13.82 -6.58
N PRO A 178 -19.85 -14.50 -6.53
CA PRO A 178 -21.15 -13.86 -6.25
C PRO A 178 -21.24 -13.23 -4.85
N ASP A 179 -20.56 -13.79 -3.88
CA ASP A 179 -20.59 -13.35 -2.49
C ASP A 179 -19.45 -12.36 -2.13
N ALA A 180 -18.47 -12.17 -3.03
CA ALA A 180 -17.34 -11.29 -2.77
C ALA A 180 -17.76 -9.82 -2.78
N ARG A 181 -17.19 -9.04 -1.87
CA ARG A 181 -17.26 -7.57 -1.89
C ARG A 181 -16.33 -7.04 -2.97
N LEU A 182 -16.87 -6.40 -4.00
CA LEU A 182 -16.09 -5.87 -5.11
C LEU A 182 -15.70 -4.42 -4.86
N ARG A 183 -14.44 -4.11 -5.12
CA ARG A 183 -13.87 -2.76 -5.26
C ARG A 183 -13.30 -2.66 -6.66
N VAL A 184 -13.37 -1.50 -7.28
CA VAL A 184 -12.79 -1.29 -8.61
C VAL A 184 -11.77 -0.17 -8.60
N ASP A 185 -10.76 -0.29 -9.45
CA ASP A 185 -9.71 0.72 -9.59
C ASP A 185 -9.45 0.97 -11.09
N ALA A 186 -9.78 2.18 -11.53
CA ALA A 186 -9.60 2.60 -12.91
C ALA A 186 -8.19 3.19 -13.18
N ASN A 187 -7.40 3.45 -12.14
CA ASN A 187 -6.06 4.06 -12.23
C ASN A 187 -6.02 5.33 -13.13
N GLY A 188 -7.08 6.13 -13.07
CA GLY A 188 -7.18 7.39 -13.82
C GLY A 188 -7.46 7.22 -15.32
N ALA A 189 -8.00 6.08 -15.75
CA ALA A 189 -8.14 5.79 -17.18
C ALA A 189 -9.32 6.52 -17.85
N TRP A 190 -10.34 6.94 -17.11
CA TRP A 190 -11.55 7.49 -17.69
C TRP A 190 -11.51 9.01 -17.77
N THR A 191 -12.19 9.57 -18.78
CA THR A 191 -12.61 10.99 -18.75
C THR A 191 -13.77 11.16 -17.74
N PRO A 192 -14.04 12.38 -17.22
CA PRO A 192 -15.12 12.57 -16.24
C PRO A 192 -16.50 12.09 -16.72
N ASN A 193 -16.83 12.27 -18.00
CA ASN A 193 -18.11 11.79 -18.54
C ASN A 193 -18.15 10.27 -18.75
N GLU A 194 -17.02 9.65 -19.07
CA GLU A 194 -16.91 8.19 -19.11
C GLU A 194 -17.03 7.61 -17.71
N ALA A 195 -16.35 8.21 -16.73
CA ALA A 195 -16.41 7.77 -15.32
C ALA A 195 -17.85 7.68 -14.82
N ILE A 196 -18.69 8.71 -15.07
CA ILE A 196 -20.10 8.67 -14.65
C ILE A 196 -20.84 7.51 -15.31
N ARG A 197 -20.68 7.30 -16.62
CA ARG A 197 -21.36 6.18 -17.33
C ARG A 197 -20.89 4.81 -16.83
N GLN A 198 -19.58 4.66 -16.59
CA GLN A 198 -19.03 3.43 -16.07
C GLN A 198 -19.50 3.16 -14.62
N ILE A 199 -19.47 4.18 -13.77
CA ILE A 199 -19.90 4.06 -12.37
C ILE A 199 -21.40 3.74 -12.27
N ASP A 200 -22.24 4.35 -13.09
CA ASP A 200 -23.68 4.01 -13.16
C ASP A 200 -23.88 2.53 -13.52
N ALA A 201 -23.12 2.00 -14.48
CA ALA A 201 -23.17 0.58 -14.84
C ALA A 201 -22.59 -0.34 -13.74
N LEU A 202 -21.55 0.10 -13.03
CA LEU A 202 -20.93 -0.65 -11.92
C LEU A 202 -21.85 -0.76 -10.70
N ALA A 203 -22.72 0.23 -10.48
CA ALA A 203 -23.70 0.22 -9.37
C ALA A 203 -24.66 -0.99 -9.45
N ASP A 204 -24.97 -1.47 -10.65
CA ASP A 204 -25.82 -2.65 -10.86
C ASP A 204 -25.14 -3.98 -10.42
N HIS A 205 -23.81 -3.95 -10.17
CA HIS A 205 -23.00 -5.11 -9.78
C HIS A 205 -22.59 -5.10 -8.30
N ASP A 206 -23.21 -4.29 -7.45
CA ASP A 206 -22.92 -4.19 -6.01
C ASP A 206 -21.44 -3.91 -5.72
N VAL A 207 -20.86 -2.95 -6.44
CA VAL A 207 -19.48 -2.46 -6.23
C VAL A 207 -19.47 -1.51 -5.03
N ALA A 208 -18.55 -1.73 -4.08
CA ALA A 208 -18.48 -0.97 -2.84
C ALA A 208 -18.00 0.48 -3.05
N PHE A 209 -17.01 0.69 -3.90
CA PHE A 209 -16.50 2.00 -4.29
C PHE A 209 -15.65 1.93 -5.56
N VAL A 210 -15.38 3.09 -6.14
CA VAL A 210 -14.52 3.27 -7.32
C VAL A 210 -13.27 4.07 -6.95
N GLU A 211 -12.08 3.50 -7.19
CA GLU A 211 -10.80 4.13 -6.94
C GLU A 211 -10.29 4.82 -8.19
N GLN A 212 -9.82 6.06 -8.02
CA GLN A 212 -9.18 6.93 -9.00
C GLN A 212 -9.81 6.85 -10.41
N PRO A 213 -11.06 7.29 -10.57
CA PRO A 213 -11.78 7.18 -11.85
C PRO A 213 -11.15 8.00 -12.96
N VAL A 214 -10.61 9.18 -12.63
CA VAL A 214 -10.04 10.15 -13.58
C VAL A 214 -8.57 10.45 -13.24
N PRO A 215 -7.76 10.97 -14.18
CA PRO A 215 -6.37 11.33 -13.93
C PRO A 215 -6.22 12.30 -12.74
N ALA A 216 -5.17 12.12 -11.92
CA ALA A 216 -4.86 13.03 -10.81
C ALA A 216 -4.58 14.48 -11.27
N ALA A 217 -4.16 14.65 -12.52
CA ALA A 217 -3.97 15.96 -13.14
C ALA A 217 -5.28 16.73 -13.45
N ASP A 218 -6.45 16.07 -13.28
CA ASP A 218 -7.78 16.65 -13.47
C ASP A 218 -8.58 16.70 -12.15
N PRO A 219 -8.21 17.58 -11.21
CA PRO A 219 -8.90 17.69 -9.92
C PRO A 219 -10.36 18.18 -10.04
N ASP A 220 -10.68 18.96 -11.07
CA ASP A 220 -12.05 19.41 -11.32
C ASP A 220 -12.90 18.29 -11.90
N GLY A 221 -12.30 17.43 -12.73
CA GLY A 221 -12.92 16.20 -13.22
C GLY A 221 -13.20 15.22 -12.08
N LEU A 222 -12.29 15.08 -11.10
CA LEU A 222 -12.52 14.24 -9.93
C LEU A 222 -13.69 14.76 -9.09
N ARG A 223 -13.75 16.08 -8.84
CA ARG A 223 -14.90 16.72 -8.17
C ARG A 223 -16.20 16.49 -8.94
N TYR A 224 -16.18 16.67 -10.26
CA TYR A 224 -17.35 16.45 -11.11
C TYR A 224 -17.91 15.03 -10.97
N VAL A 225 -17.02 14.01 -10.90
CA VAL A 225 -17.39 12.61 -10.69
C VAL A 225 -17.93 12.41 -9.28
N TYR A 226 -17.22 12.87 -8.25
CA TYR A 226 -17.61 12.76 -6.86
C TYR A 226 -19.01 13.28 -6.56
N GLU A 227 -19.34 14.47 -7.10
CA GLU A 227 -20.65 15.10 -6.88
C GLU A 227 -21.82 14.36 -7.57
N ARG A 228 -21.53 13.42 -8.49
CA ARG A 228 -22.55 12.75 -9.35
C ARG A 228 -22.52 11.24 -9.24
N SER A 229 -21.47 10.69 -8.66
CA SER A 229 -21.30 9.24 -8.49
C SER A 229 -22.36 8.68 -7.54
N PRO A 230 -23.07 7.60 -7.91
CA PRO A 230 -23.91 6.84 -6.99
C PRO A 230 -23.09 5.95 -6.03
N LEU A 231 -21.79 5.74 -6.31
CA LEU A 231 -20.87 4.96 -5.50
C LEU A 231 -19.84 5.88 -4.85
N PRO A 232 -19.31 5.54 -3.67
CA PRO A 232 -18.19 6.24 -3.07
C PRO A 232 -16.97 6.28 -4.00
N VAL A 233 -16.21 7.38 -3.94
CA VAL A 233 -15.00 7.61 -4.75
C VAL A 233 -13.78 7.61 -3.84
N ALA A 234 -12.75 6.82 -4.20
CA ALA A 234 -11.46 6.80 -3.52
C ALA A 234 -10.39 7.53 -4.34
N ALA A 235 -9.61 8.39 -3.67
CA ALA A 235 -8.49 9.11 -4.25
C ALA A 235 -7.17 8.40 -3.93
N ASP A 236 -6.49 7.83 -4.95
CA ASP A 236 -5.16 7.22 -4.85
C ASP A 236 -4.06 8.17 -5.36
N GLU A 237 -3.95 8.32 -6.66
CA GLU A 237 -2.94 9.17 -7.29
C GLU A 237 -3.19 10.66 -7.01
N SER A 238 -4.40 11.02 -6.63
CA SER A 238 -4.77 12.39 -6.21
C SER A 238 -4.44 12.68 -4.73
N CYS A 239 -4.04 11.67 -3.93
CA CYS A 239 -3.70 11.79 -2.51
C CYS A 239 -2.35 11.14 -2.21
N VAL A 240 -1.26 11.84 -2.46
CA VAL A 240 0.12 11.33 -2.37
C VAL A 240 0.77 11.69 -1.04
N THR A 241 0.62 12.93 -0.59
CA THR A 241 1.27 13.50 0.59
C THR A 241 0.28 14.19 1.52
N LEU A 242 0.73 14.56 2.71
CA LEU A 242 -0.13 15.24 3.71
C LEU A 242 -0.82 16.52 3.20
N PRO A 243 -0.19 17.40 2.41
CA PRO A 243 -0.85 18.56 1.81
C PRO A 243 -2.01 18.23 0.86
N ASP A 244 -2.03 17.02 0.29
CA ASP A 244 -3.10 16.62 -0.65
C ASP A 244 -4.41 16.26 0.08
N VAL A 245 -4.33 15.85 1.35
CA VAL A 245 -5.50 15.43 2.13
C VAL A 245 -6.60 16.49 2.17
N PRO A 246 -6.34 17.76 2.56
CA PRO A 246 -7.38 18.79 2.51
C PRO A 246 -7.83 19.10 1.07
N ALA A 247 -6.97 18.88 0.06
CA ALA A 247 -7.31 19.14 -1.33
C ALA A 247 -8.27 18.12 -1.92
N VAL A 248 -8.29 16.86 -1.41
CA VAL A 248 -9.20 15.80 -1.89
C VAL A 248 -10.48 15.68 -1.05
N ALA A 249 -10.56 16.35 0.10
CA ALA A 249 -11.69 16.23 1.03
C ALA A 249 -13.05 16.67 0.47
N ASP A 250 -13.07 17.44 -0.59
CA ASP A 250 -14.28 17.87 -1.33
C ASP A 250 -14.43 17.20 -2.70
N ARG A 251 -13.68 16.10 -2.95
CA ARG A 251 -13.57 15.42 -4.26
C ARG A 251 -13.54 13.91 -4.16
N ALA A 252 -13.54 13.36 -2.96
CA ALA A 252 -13.54 11.93 -2.69
C ALA A 252 -14.18 11.65 -1.33
N ASP A 253 -14.61 10.41 -1.13
CA ASP A 253 -15.08 9.88 0.16
C ASP A 253 -13.95 9.21 0.92
N ILE A 254 -13.00 8.61 0.19
CA ILE A 254 -11.94 7.75 0.72
C ILE A 254 -10.58 8.28 0.28
N ALA A 255 -9.65 8.46 1.22
CA ALA A 255 -8.25 8.72 0.94
C ALA A 255 -7.45 7.42 0.94
N ASN A 256 -6.92 7.00 -0.22
CA ASN A 256 -6.00 5.87 -0.30
C ASN A 256 -4.57 6.33 -0.04
N ILE A 257 -4.02 5.96 1.10
CA ILE A 257 -2.65 6.25 1.52
C ILE A 257 -1.77 5.04 1.18
N LYS A 258 -0.52 5.28 0.75
CA LYS A 258 0.48 4.22 0.55
C LYS A 258 1.80 4.66 1.16
N LEU A 259 2.49 3.74 1.85
CA LEU A 259 3.80 4.05 2.48
C LEU A 259 4.80 4.55 1.45
N MET A 260 4.78 3.94 0.26
CA MET A 260 5.67 4.26 -0.86
C MET A 260 5.40 5.62 -1.49
N LYS A 261 4.18 6.15 -1.37
CA LYS A 261 3.83 7.51 -1.83
C LYS A 261 4.22 8.58 -0.83
N CYS A 262 3.96 8.35 0.45
CA CYS A 262 4.08 9.39 1.47
C CYS A 262 5.42 9.39 2.23
N GLY A 263 6.26 8.36 2.05
CA GLY A 263 7.58 8.29 2.65
C GLY A 263 7.65 7.55 3.99
N GLY A 264 6.71 6.61 4.24
CA GLY A 264 6.76 5.67 5.34
C GLY A 264 5.65 5.80 6.40
N LEU A 265 5.83 5.12 7.52
CA LEU A 265 4.86 4.97 8.60
C LEU A 265 4.54 6.29 9.34
N GLY A 266 5.57 7.11 9.57
CA GLY A 266 5.39 8.40 10.24
C GLY A 266 4.50 9.34 9.44
N PRO A 267 4.81 9.62 8.16
CA PRO A 267 3.93 10.37 7.25
C PRO A 267 2.53 9.76 7.12
N ALA A 268 2.43 8.44 6.90
CA ALA A 268 1.14 7.77 6.74
C ALA A 268 0.22 7.98 7.94
N ARG A 269 0.72 7.84 9.17
CA ARG A 269 -0.07 8.10 10.38
C ARG A 269 -0.58 9.54 10.46
N ARG A 270 0.23 10.51 10.06
CA ARG A 270 -0.21 11.92 10.01
C ARG A 270 -1.33 12.12 8.98
N MET A 271 -1.21 11.48 7.81
CA MET A 271 -2.25 11.51 6.77
C MET A 271 -3.55 10.85 7.22
N ILE A 272 -3.48 9.68 7.89
CA ILE A 272 -4.66 8.99 8.44
C ILE A 272 -5.44 9.93 9.39
N HIS A 273 -4.75 10.56 10.34
CA HIS A 273 -5.40 11.46 11.28
C HIS A 273 -5.94 12.73 10.60
N ALA A 274 -5.23 13.26 9.62
CA ALA A 274 -5.69 14.41 8.85
C ALA A 274 -6.92 14.05 7.99
N ALA A 275 -6.92 12.92 7.30
CA ALA A 275 -8.05 12.45 6.49
C ALA A 275 -9.32 12.32 7.34
N ARG A 276 -9.23 11.67 8.50
CA ARG A 276 -10.34 11.56 9.44
C ARG A 276 -10.84 12.92 9.96
N ALA A 277 -9.92 13.85 10.23
CA ALA A 277 -10.28 15.21 10.67
C ALA A 277 -11.00 16.01 9.57
N HIS A 278 -10.79 15.65 8.29
CA HIS A 278 -11.48 16.21 7.13
C HIS A 278 -12.74 15.44 6.72
N GLY A 279 -13.13 14.40 7.49
CA GLY A 279 -14.33 13.59 7.22
C GLY A 279 -14.17 12.52 6.15
N LEU A 280 -12.93 12.24 5.72
CA LEU A 280 -12.64 11.16 4.78
C LEU A 280 -12.55 9.82 5.52
N GLU A 281 -13.04 8.77 4.90
CA GLU A 281 -12.66 7.39 5.21
C GLU A 281 -11.23 7.14 4.72
N VAL A 282 -10.57 6.16 5.34
CA VAL A 282 -9.15 5.91 5.10
C VAL A 282 -8.92 4.50 4.59
N MET A 283 -8.28 4.39 3.44
CA MET A 283 -7.71 3.17 2.91
C MET A 283 -6.18 3.22 2.99
N LEU A 284 -5.53 2.12 3.31
CA LEU A 284 -4.10 1.93 3.12
C LEU A 284 -3.90 0.89 2.03
N GLY A 285 -3.28 1.34 0.93
CA GLY A 285 -2.86 0.50 -0.17
C GLY A 285 -1.35 0.24 -0.18
N CYS A 286 -0.93 -0.57 -1.14
CA CYS A 286 0.47 -0.91 -1.37
C CYS A 286 0.83 -0.86 -2.87
N MET A 287 2.09 -1.12 -3.16
CA MET A 287 2.59 -1.55 -4.46
C MET A 287 2.77 -3.08 -4.44
N ILE A 288 3.38 -3.68 -5.45
CA ILE A 288 3.86 -5.06 -5.34
C ILE A 288 5.14 -5.03 -4.52
N GLU A 289 5.03 -5.46 -3.26
CA GLU A 289 6.03 -5.25 -2.22
C GLU A 289 6.34 -6.54 -1.46
N THR A 290 7.61 -6.70 -1.07
CA THR A 290 8.00 -7.75 -0.12
C THR A 290 7.38 -7.54 1.27
N ASN A 291 7.23 -8.62 2.04
CA ASN A 291 6.83 -8.57 3.45
C ASN A 291 7.74 -7.69 4.34
N ALA A 292 8.95 -7.36 3.90
CA ALA A 292 9.78 -6.35 4.58
C ALA A 292 9.12 -4.96 4.63
N ALA A 293 8.13 -4.68 3.76
CA ALA A 293 7.33 -3.45 3.76
C ALA A 293 5.86 -3.72 4.14
N ILE A 294 5.22 -4.75 3.56
CA ILE A 294 3.81 -5.09 3.84
C ILE A 294 3.57 -5.33 5.33
N ALA A 295 4.46 -6.07 6.00
CA ALA A 295 4.33 -6.29 7.44
C ALA A 295 4.26 -4.99 8.24
N ALA A 296 5.03 -3.97 7.85
CA ALA A 296 4.97 -2.66 8.49
C ALA A 296 3.64 -1.95 8.25
N ALA A 297 3.10 -2.02 7.03
CA ALA A 297 1.81 -1.45 6.67
C ALA A 297 0.66 -2.07 7.47
N CYS A 298 0.69 -3.40 7.70
CA CYS A 298 -0.30 -4.14 8.48
C CYS A 298 -0.47 -3.56 9.90
N HIS A 299 0.59 -3.02 10.53
CA HIS A 299 0.47 -2.41 11.85
C HIS A 299 -0.38 -1.14 11.91
N LEU A 300 -0.69 -0.54 10.77
CA LEU A 300 -1.62 0.58 10.68
C LEU A 300 -3.07 0.14 10.50
N ALA A 301 -3.32 -1.15 10.21
CA ALA A 301 -4.65 -1.68 9.90
C ALA A 301 -5.72 -1.30 10.94
N PRO A 302 -5.46 -1.28 12.27
CA PRO A 302 -6.46 -0.86 13.24
C PRO A 302 -6.90 0.62 13.15
N LEU A 303 -6.25 1.43 12.33
CA LEU A 303 -6.59 2.83 12.09
C LEU A 303 -7.40 3.04 10.80
N LEU A 304 -7.69 1.97 10.05
CA LEU A 304 -8.22 2.05 8.69
C LEU A 304 -9.69 1.65 8.63
N ASP A 305 -10.39 2.15 7.61
CA ASP A 305 -11.71 1.68 7.21
C ASP A 305 -11.57 0.59 6.13
N TYR A 306 -10.53 0.68 5.31
CA TYR A 306 -10.23 -0.27 4.22
C TYR A 306 -8.75 -0.62 4.17
N ALA A 307 -8.43 -1.89 3.90
CA ALA A 307 -7.07 -2.35 3.61
C ALA A 307 -6.99 -2.89 2.17
N ASP A 308 -5.82 -2.67 1.53
CA ASP A 308 -5.44 -3.14 0.20
C ASP A 308 -3.95 -3.48 0.25
N LEU A 309 -3.62 -4.53 1.06
CA LEU A 309 -2.27 -4.89 1.49
C LEU A 309 -1.88 -6.29 0.98
N ASP A 310 -2.24 -6.60 -0.24
CA ASP A 310 -2.01 -7.87 -0.90
C ASP A 310 -0.72 -7.93 -1.73
N GLY A 311 0.11 -6.88 -1.71
CA GLY A 311 1.28 -6.79 -2.58
C GLY A 311 2.27 -7.95 -2.48
N SER A 312 2.41 -8.56 -1.30
CA SER A 312 3.25 -9.76 -1.11
C SER A 312 2.56 -11.06 -1.54
N LEU A 313 1.21 -11.09 -1.58
CA LEU A 313 0.45 -12.27 -2.02
C LEU A 313 0.51 -12.46 -3.54
N LEU A 314 0.88 -11.42 -4.28
CA LEU A 314 1.03 -11.46 -5.74
C LEU A 314 2.41 -11.98 -6.18
N LEU A 315 3.35 -12.17 -5.26
CA LEU A 315 4.69 -12.67 -5.54
C LEU A 315 4.71 -14.19 -5.67
N GLU A 316 5.51 -14.70 -6.60
CA GLU A 316 5.79 -16.15 -6.70
C GLU A 316 6.58 -16.65 -5.48
N SER A 317 7.49 -15.80 -4.99
CA SER A 317 8.26 -16.06 -3.78
C SER A 317 8.69 -14.74 -3.14
N ASP A 318 8.71 -14.72 -1.80
CA ASP A 318 9.18 -13.57 -1.01
C ASP A 318 10.29 -14.05 -0.07
N PRO A 319 11.49 -13.44 -0.10
CA PRO A 319 12.55 -13.80 0.84
C PRO A 319 12.29 -13.37 2.29
N TYR A 320 11.15 -12.70 2.55
CA TYR A 320 10.75 -12.25 3.87
C TYR A 320 9.37 -12.78 4.24
N ALA A 321 9.27 -13.36 5.45
CA ALA A 321 8.00 -13.56 6.14
C ALA A 321 7.65 -12.32 6.97
N GLY A 322 6.35 -12.11 7.23
CA GLY A 322 5.85 -10.95 7.98
C GLY A 322 4.62 -11.27 8.82
N VAL A 323 3.74 -10.27 8.94
CA VAL A 323 2.39 -10.44 9.48
C VAL A 323 1.63 -11.40 8.56
N PRO A 324 0.98 -12.46 9.08
CA PRO A 324 0.14 -13.31 8.25
C PRO A 324 -1.03 -12.49 7.66
N VAL A 325 -1.19 -12.59 6.36
CA VAL A 325 -2.29 -11.99 5.59
C VAL A 325 -2.83 -13.08 4.67
N ASP A 326 -4.11 -13.34 4.75
CA ASP A 326 -4.80 -14.37 3.96
C ASP A 326 -6.26 -14.01 3.71
N GLY A 327 -7.08 -14.97 3.26
CA GLY A 327 -8.51 -14.78 3.02
C GLY A 327 -9.29 -14.34 4.26
N ASP A 328 -8.86 -14.72 5.45
CA ASP A 328 -9.48 -14.35 6.72
C ASP A 328 -9.06 -12.97 7.23
N GLY A 329 -8.03 -12.34 6.63
CA GLY A 329 -7.63 -10.97 6.92
C GLY A 329 -6.17 -10.74 7.33
N ILE A 330 -5.95 -9.75 8.20
CA ILE A 330 -4.63 -9.32 8.70
C ILE A 330 -4.52 -9.77 10.16
N HIS A 331 -3.60 -10.69 10.46
CA HIS A 331 -3.49 -11.34 11.77
C HIS A 331 -2.38 -10.73 12.63
N LEU A 332 -2.58 -9.53 13.17
CA LEU A 332 -1.57 -8.85 13.99
C LEU A 332 -1.30 -9.57 15.31
N SER A 333 -2.30 -10.15 15.97
CA SER A 333 -2.18 -10.89 17.23
C SER A 333 -1.23 -12.10 17.10
N ALA A 334 -1.10 -12.68 15.91
CA ALA A 334 -0.17 -13.79 15.65
C ALA A 334 1.30 -13.41 15.92
N LEU A 335 1.66 -12.13 15.93
CA LEU A 335 3.01 -11.68 16.30
C LEU A 335 3.29 -11.89 17.79
N ASP A 336 2.33 -11.64 18.68
CA ASP A 336 2.45 -11.86 20.12
C ASP A 336 2.59 -13.36 20.41
N ASP A 337 1.78 -14.20 19.77
CA ASP A 337 1.80 -15.65 19.93
C ASP A 337 3.16 -16.25 19.54
N ARG A 338 3.84 -15.64 18.58
CA ARG A 338 5.18 -16.03 18.10
C ARG A 338 6.32 -15.33 18.86
N GLY A 339 6.02 -14.42 19.79
CA GLY A 339 7.01 -13.62 20.50
C GLY A 339 7.82 -12.68 19.59
N LEU A 340 7.21 -12.20 18.49
CA LEU A 340 7.86 -11.33 17.52
C LEU A 340 7.69 -9.86 17.89
N ALA A 341 8.77 -9.10 17.84
CA ALA A 341 8.81 -7.65 18.05
C ALA A 341 8.99 -6.91 16.72
N GLY A 342 8.85 -5.60 16.76
CA GLY A 342 9.01 -4.75 15.57
C GLY A 342 7.82 -4.89 14.62
N THR A 343 8.12 -4.96 13.33
CA THR A 343 7.13 -5.21 12.27
C THR A 343 6.81 -6.70 12.11
N GLY A 344 7.56 -7.59 12.77
CA GLY A 344 7.48 -9.03 12.56
C GLY A 344 8.15 -9.52 11.27
N ALA A 345 8.64 -8.60 10.44
CA ALA A 345 9.37 -8.97 9.23
C ALA A 345 10.70 -9.66 9.58
N ARG A 346 10.92 -10.82 8.96
CA ARG A 346 12.15 -11.61 9.09
C ARG A 346 12.49 -12.29 7.76
N ARG A 347 13.77 -12.43 7.49
CA ARG A 347 14.23 -13.21 6.34
C ARG A 347 13.92 -14.69 6.59
N ASP A 348 13.33 -15.34 5.59
CA ASP A 348 13.22 -16.80 5.59
C ASP A 348 14.61 -17.40 5.35
N GLU A 349 14.99 -18.40 6.19
CA GLU A 349 16.30 -19.06 6.11
C GLU A 349 16.39 -20.05 4.93
#